data_92a15fe61684d74a96468149bc5cce67
#
_entry.id   92a15fe61684d74a96468149bc5cce67
#
_cell.length_a   1.000
_cell.length_b   1.000
_cell.length_c   1.000
_cell.angle_alpha   90.00
_cell.angle_beta   90.00
_cell.angle_gamma   90.00
#
_symmetry.space_group_name_H-M   'P 1'
#
loop_
_entity.id
_entity.type
_entity.pdbx_description
1 polymer ?
#
loop_
_entity_poly.entity_id
_entity_poly.type
_entity_poly.pdbx_seq_one_letter_code
_entity_poly.pdbx_strand_id
1 'polypeptide(L)'
;MRSALPALAAAVTACLAGAVATGCSAPAPAAHARHSKPPASYYLALGDSLSQGVQPDSSGASVRTPDGYASQLYTMLRRHDPGLRLTDLGCAGETTATMIHGGVCSYHGRSQLAAAVSFLRAHRGHVALITVDIGANDINPCVMPFSLAKLAEVVSCISKSFEDTTANLSTVLTALRPVAGHGRIIGMNYYLPELSEWRDGFFGEMFARLVEGEAARYNDLLTAEYRKFGARTANVFGAFHTSDFGNDVTLPEYGRLPRNVAAICQWTWQCKSPPRGPNQHANQAGYAVIARAFLLAGAAATAVPVG
;
A
#
# COMPACT_ATOMS: atom_id res chain seq x y z
N MET A 1 -52.79 -17.81 -78.92
CA MET A 1 -52.77 -18.72 -80.09
C MET A 1 -51.78 -19.81 -79.76
N ARG A 2 -52.30 -20.93 -79.31
CA ARG A 2 -52.18 -22.26 -80.02
C ARG A 2 -50.72 -22.72 -80.09
N SER A 3 -50.38 -23.69 -79.42
CA SER A 3 -50.55 -25.17 -79.53
C SER A 3 -49.14 -25.79 -79.62
N ALA A 4 -48.72 -26.86 -79.13
CA ALA A 4 -49.25 -28.09 -78.66
C ALA A 4 -48.01 -29.00 -78.41
N LEU A 5 -48.17 -29.90 -77.49
CA LEU A 5 -47.34 -31.08 -77.29
C LEU A 5 -47.35 -32.08 -78.55
N PRO A 6 -46.44 -33.05 -78.68
CA PRO A 6 -46.62 -34.26 -77.97
C PRO A 6 -45.34 -35.02 -77.52
N ALA A 7 -45.58 -35.84 -76.57
CA ALA A 7 -45.04 -37.04 -76.00
C ALA A 7 -44.43 -38.10 -76.93
N LEU A 8 -43.54 -38.92 -76.38
CA LEU A 8 -43.42 -40.40 -76.40
C LEU A 8 -42.05 -40.81 -75.88
N ALA A 9 -41.98 -41.47 -74.80
CA ALA A 9 -42.09 -42.89 -74.45
C ALA A 9 -40.73 -43.62 -74.41
N ALA A 10 -40.43 -44.08 -73.25
CA ALA A 10 -39.84 -45.35 -72.82
C ALA A 10 -38.46 -45.81 -73.30
N ALA A 11 -37.58 -46.04 -72.35
CA ALA A 11 -36.94 -47.38 -72.22
C ALA A 11 -36.22 -47.46 -70.84
N VAL A 12 -36.57 -48.53 -70.13
CA VAL A 12 -35.99 -48.99 -68.87
C VAL A 12 -34.66 -49.65 -69.16
N THR A 13 -33.59 -49.27 -68.42
CA THR A 13 -32.46 -50.19 -68.21
C THR A 13 -31.87 -49.89 -66.80
N ALA A 14 -31.99 -50.90 -65.96
CA ALA A 14 -31.41 -50.89 -64.62
C ALA A 14 -29.89 -51.10 -64.68
N CYS A 15 -29.14 -50.25 -64.04
CA CYS A 15 -27.78 -50.57 -63.59
C CYS A 15 -27.62 -50.16 -62.17
N LEU A 16 -27.46 -51.13 -61.27
CA LEU A 16 -27.00 -50.94 -59.89
C LEU A 16 -25.56 -50.48 -59.97
N ALA A 17 -25.30 -49.29 -59.42
CA ALA A 17 -23.95 -48.84 -59.00
C ALA A 17 -24.07 -48.11 -57.72
N GLY A 18 -23.38 -48.59 -56.66
CA GLY A 18 -23.39 -48.05 -55.30
C GLY A 18 -22.81 -46.63 -55.25
N ALA A 19 -23.58 -45.71 -54.75
CA ALA A 19 -23.13 -44.40 -54.48
C ALA A 19 -22.61 -44.33 -53.00
N VAL A 20 -21.29 -44.26 -52.83
CA VAL A 20 -20.65 -43.90 -51.59
C VAL A 20 -20.96 -42.39 -51.37
N ALA A 21 -21.86 -42.11 -50.47
CA ALA A 21 -22.14 -40.72 -50.05
C ALA A 21 -20.97 -40.20 -49.22
N THR A 22 -20.04 -39.49 -49.83
CA THR A 22 -19.10 -38.67 -49.13
C THR A 22 -19.85 -37.44 -48.59
N GLY A 23 -20.23 -37.48 -47.27
CA GLY A 23 -20.81 -36.37 -46.57
C GLY A 23 -19.75 -35.26 -46.41
N CYS A 24 -19.89 -34.15 -47.13
CA CYS A 24 -19.22 -32.92 -46.85
C CYS A 24 -19.80 -32.35 -45.54
N SER A 25 -19.16 -32.69 -44.40
CA SER A 25 -19.43 -32.02 -43.15
C SER A 25 -18.86 -30.59 -43.24
N ALA A 26 -19.71 -29.60 -43.33
CA ALA A 26 -19.31 -28.20 -43.17
C ALA A 26 -18.64 -28.04 -41.79
N PRO A 27 -17.49 -27.35 -41.69
CA PRO A 27 -16.89 -27.08 -40.38
C PRO A 27 -17.87 -26.24 -39.57
N ALA A 28 -18.22 -26.71 -38.38
CA ALA A 28 -19.00 -25.95 -37.41
C ALA A 28 -18.29 -24.59 -37.13
N PRO A 29 -19.03 -23.47 -37.06
CA PRO A 29 -18.44 -22.19 -36.75
C PRO A 29 -17.70 -22.35 -35.43
N ALA A 30 -16.41 -21.98 -35.42
CA ALA A 30 -15.57 -21.95 -34.21
C ALA A 30 -16.31 -21.11 -33.17
N ALA A 31 -16.72 -21.74 -32.08
CA ALA A 31 -17.28 -21.02 -30.95
C ALA A 31 -16.22 -20.02 -30.50
N HIS A 32 -16.50 -18.73 -30.70
CA HIS A 32 -15.66 -17.66 -30.16
C HIS A 32 -15.57 -17.93 -28.67
N ALA A 33 -14.38 -18.35 -28.22
CA ALA A 33 -14.06 -18.46 -26.82
C ALA A 33 -14.36 -17.07 -26.21
N ARG A 34 -15.42 -16.99 -25.44
CA ARG A 34 -15.68 -15.79 -24.62
C ARG A 34 -14.46 -15.65 -23.73
N HIS A 35 -13.61 -14.65 -24.01
CA HIS A 35 -12.58 -14.26 -23.10
C HIS A 35 -13.28 -13.81 -21.80
N SER A 36 -13.44 -14.75 -20.89
CA SER A 36 -13.90 -14.42 -19.55
C SER A 36 -12.90 -13.44 -18.98
N LYS A 37 -13.38 -12.23 -18.66
CA LYS A 37 -12.57 -11.22 -17.98
C LYS A 37 -11.90 -11.89 -16.77
N PRO A 38 -10.58 -11.77 -16.60
CA PRO A 38 -9.91 -12.33 -15.43
C PRO A 38 -10.66 -11.94 -14.15
N PRO A 39 -10.79 -12.83 -13.17
CA PRO A 39 -11.41 -12.47 -11.90
C PRO A 39 -10.73 -11.25 -11.33
N ALA A 40 -11.50 -10.34 -10.72
CA ALA A 40 -10.97 -9.12 -10.15
C ALA A 40 -9.96 -9.47 -9.06
N SER A 41 -8.80 -8.85 -9.10
CA SER A 41 -7.75 -8.90 -8.07
C SER A 41 -7.88 -7.66 -7.17
N TYR A 42 -7.54 -7.78 -5.88
CA TYR A 42 -7.68 -6.69 -4.92
C TYR A 42 -6.36 -6.35 -4.25
N TYR A 43 -6.15 -5.06 -4.05
CA TYR A 43 -5.19 -4.48 -3.14
C TYR A 43 -5.96 -3.83 -1.98
N LEU A 44 -5.73 -4.29 -0.76
CA LEU A 44 -6.29 -3.75 0.47
C LEU A 44 -5.23 -2.91 1.19
N ALA A 45 -5.49 -1.62 1.37
CA ALA A 45 -4.65 -0.74 2.17
C ALA A 45 -5.28 -0.53 3.54
N LEU A 46 -4.49 -0.71 4.59
CA LEU A 46 -4.83 -0.51 5.99
C LEU A 46 -3.83 0.46 6.59
N GLY A 47 -4.30 1.27 7.53
CA GLY A 47 -3.39 2.17 8.23
C GLY A 47 -4.02 3.49 8.64
N ASP A 48 -3.19 4.51 8.64
CA ASP A 48 -3.55 5.84 9.12
C ASP A 48 -3.67 6.88 7.98
N SER A 49 -3.28 8.11 8.25
CA SER A 49 -3.32 9.23 7.30
C SER A 49 -2.40 9.07 6.10
N LEU A 50 -1.35 8.24 6.20
CA LEU A 50 -0.38 8.07 5.11
C LEU A 50 -0.97 7.27 3.95
N SER A 51 -1.77 6.22 4.22
CA SER A 51 -2.48 5.50 3.15
C SER A 51 -3.44 6.42 2.41
N GLN A 52 -4.12 7.30 3.14
CA GLN A 52 -5.09 8.26 2.62
C GLN A 52 -4.47 9.47 1.90
N GLY A 53 -3.16 9.64 1.96
CA GLY A 53 -2.47 10.77 1.34
C GLY A 53 -2.82 12.11 1.97
N VAL A 54 -2.98 12.15 3.29
CA VAL A 54 -3.29 13.38 3.99
C VAL A 54 -2.17 14.40 3.80
N GLN A 55 -2.53 15.61 3.43
CA GLN A 55 -1.64 16.74 3.23
C GLN A 55 -2.33 18.05 3.69
N PRO A 56 -1.57 19.09 4.03
CA PRO A 56 -2.15 20.41 4.29
C PRO A 56 -2.66 21.04 3.00
N ASP A 57 -3.86 21.56 3.01
CA ASP A 57 -4.41 22.39 1.95
C ASP A 57 -3.83 23.83 2.00
N SER A 58 -4.37 24.75 1.19
CA SER A 58 -3.90 26.14 1.15
C SER A 58 -4.14 26.91 2.45
N SER A 59 -5.04 26.45 3.31
CA SER A 59 -5.31 27.02 4.64
C SER A 59 -4.47 26.38 5.76
N GLY A 60 -3.78 25.28 5.47
CA GLY A 60 -3.06 24.47 6.45
C GLY A 60 -3.90 23.34 7.05
N ALA A 61 -5.15 23.20 6.68
CA ALA A 61 -5.99 22.10 7.15
C ALA A 61 -5.54 20.78 6.52
N SER A 62 -5.40 19.74 7.35
CA SER A 62 -5.05 18.40 6.89
C SER A 62 -6.24 17.77 6.17
N VAL A 63 -6.08 17.49 4.87
CA VAL A 63 -7.12 16.93 4.00
C VAL A 63 -6.63 15.67 3.31
N ARG A 64 -7.54 14.72 3.07
CA ARG A 64 -7.28 13.57 2.22
C ARG A 64 -7.05 14.00 0.77
N THR A 65 -6.02 13.42 0.13
CA THR A 65 -5.71 13.68 -1.27
C THR A 65 -5.55 12.38 -2.06
N PRO A 66 -5.60 12.40 -3.40
CA PRO A 66 -5.34 11.23 -4.22
C PRO A 66 -3.85 10.86 -4.28
N ASP A 67 -2.97 11.64 -3.67
CA ASP A 67 -1.52 11.49 -3.75
C ASP A 67 -0.93 10.47 -2.78
N GLY A 68 -1.74 9.88 -1.88
CA GLY A 68 -1.30 8.90 -0.89
C GLY A 68 -0.53 7.73 -1.49
N TYR A 69 0.35 7.13 -0.70
CA TYR A 69 1.18 6.02 -1.19
C TYR A 69 0.32 4.86 -1.70
N ALA A 70 -0.83 4.59 -1.08
CA ALA A 70 -1.73 3.51 -1.51
C ALA A 70 -2.25 3.72 -2.93
N SER A 71 -2.68 4.95 -3.26
CA SER A 71 -3.12 5.33 -4.61
C SER A 71 -1.98 5.29 -5.62
N GLN A 72 -0.78 5.76 -5.26
CA GLN A 72 0.38 5.74 -6.14
C GLN A 72 0.87 4.30 -6.40
N LEU A 73 0.97 3.47 -5.35
CA LEU A 73 1.32 2.06 -5.48
C LEU A 73 0.30 1.31 -6.34
N TYR A 74 -0.99 1.55 -6.13
CA TYR A 74 -2.06 1.01 -6.97
C TYR A 74 -1.88 1.37 -8.44
N THR A 75 -1.55 2.63 -8.74
CA THR A 75 -1.28 3.07 -10.11
C THR A 75 -0.10 2.34 -10.74
N MET A 76 0.97 2.08 -9.97
CA MET A 76 2.12 1.30 -10.42
C MET A 76 1.75 -0.17 -10.69
N LEU A 77 1.01 -0.79 -9.77
CA LEU A 77 0.62 -2.21 -9.86
C LEU A 77 -0.36 -2.48 -11.00
N ARG A 78 -1.28 -1.56 -11.29
CA ARG A 78 -2.24 -1.68 -12.39
C ARG A 78 -1.61 -1.75 -13.78
N ARG A 79 -0.37 -1.33 -13.95
CA ARG A 79 0.36 -1.48 -15.21
C ARG A 79 0.60 -2.95 -15.56
N HIS A 80 0.68 -3.81 -14.53
CA HIS A 80 0.92 -5.25 -14.66
C HIS A 80 -0.36 -6.07 -14.43
N ASP A 81 -1.31 -5.55 -13.67
CA ASP A 81 -2.63 -6.13 -13.43
C ASP A 81 -3.73 -5.09 -13.66
N PRO A 82 -4.21 -4.91 -14.90
CA PRO A 82 -5.28 -3.95 -15.22
C PRO A 82 -6.62 -4.26 -14.51
N GLY A 83 -6.81 -5.49 -14.01
CA GLY A 83 -7.98 -5.94 -13.26
C GLY A 83 -7.94 -5.59 -11.78
N LEU A 84 -6.77 -5.14 -11.27
CA LEU A 84 -6.58 -4.80 -9.85
C LEU A 84 -7.55 -3.70 -9.40
N ARG A 85 -8.07 -3.84 -8.19
CA ARG A 85 -8.93 -2.86 -7.52
C ARG A 85 -8.34 -2.51 -6.17
N LEU A 86 -8.26 -1.21 -5.86
CA LEU A 86 -7.86 -0.71 -4.54
C LEU A 86 -9.09 -0.61 -3.63
N THR A 87 -8.96 -1.11 -2.42
CA THR A 87 -9.80 -0.79 -1.26
C THR A 87 -8.91 -0.20 -0.20
N ASP A 88 -9.09 1.08 0.10
CA ASP A 88 -8.33 1.79 1.13
C ASP A 88 -9.24 1.99 2.35
N LEU A 89 -8.92 1.30 3.43
CA LEU A 89 -9.60 1.38 4.73
C LEU A 89 -8.83 2.27 5.71
N GLY A 90 -7.76 2.94 5.30
CA GLY A 90 -7.01 3.83 6.17
C GLY A 90 -7.87 4.90 6.83
N CYS A 91 -7.41 5.40 7.97
CA CYS A 91 -8.11 6.40 8.77
C CYS A 91 -7.12 7.37 9.40
N ALA A 92 -7.22 8.64 9.08
CA ALA A 92 -6.35 9.67 9.66
C ALA A 92 -6.46 9.68 11.19
N GLY A 93 -5.32 9.62 11.88
CA GLY A 93 -5.25 9.57 13.34
C GLY A 93 -5.42 8.18 13.95
N GLU A 94 -5.57 7.12 13.15
CA GLU A 94 -5.67 5.75 13.65
C GLU A 94 -4.39 5.35 14.40
N THR A 95 -4.55 4.74 15.57
CA THR A 95 -3.51 4.07 16.34
C THR A 95 -3.66 2.56 16.20
N THR A 96 -2.67 1.79 16.64
CA THR A 96 -2.81 0.33 16.67
C THR A 96 -3.99 -0.12 17.55
N ALA A 97 -4.21 0.56 18.68
CA ALA A 97 -5.34 0.27 19.57
C ALA A 97 -6.68 0.58 18.93
N THR A 98 -6.83 1.74 18.28
CA THR A 98 -8.10 2.10 17.62
C THR A 98 -8.34 1.29 16.35
N MET A 99 -7.31 0.86 15.64
CA MET A 99 -7.43 -0.11 14.53
C MET A 99 -8.10 -1.41 15.00
N ILE A 100 -7.82 -1.86 16.23
CA ILE A 100 -8.41 -3.08 16.81
C ILE A 100 -9.82 -2.81 17.35
N HIS A 101 -9.99 -1.73 18.11
CA HIS A 101 -11.19 -1.49 18.91
C HIS A 101 -12.17 -0.50 18.26
N GLY A 102 -11.74 0.28 17.28
CA GLY A 102 -12.49 1.38 16.67
C GLY A 102 -12.40 2.67 17.49
N GLY A 103 -13.16 3.68 17.07
CA GLY A 103 -13.32 4.95 17.80
C GLY A 103 -12.85 6.18 17.03
N VAL A 104 -12.06 6.04 15.95
CA VAL A 104 -11.64 7.18 15.12
C VAL A 104 -12.54 7.32 13.89
N CYS A 105 -12.56 6.31 13.03
CA CYS A 105 -13.43 6.29 11.86
C CYS A 105 -14.58 5.28 12.01
N SER A 106 -15.64 5.49 11.22
CA SER A 106 -16.78 4.57 11.19
C SER A 106 -16.55 3.46 10.18
N TYR A 107 -16.58 2.22 10.65
CA TYR A 107 -16.46 1.03 9.82
C TYR A 107 -17.65 0.09 10.00
N HIS A 108 -18.02 -0.63 8.94
CA HIS A 108 -18.86 -1.81 9.09
C HIS A 108 -18.08 -2.86 9.91
N GLY A 109 -18.58 -3.17 11.11
CA GLY A 109 -17.90 -4.08 12.04
C GLY A 109 -17.14 -3.39 13.17
N ARG A 110 -17.32 -2.07 13.35
CA ARG A 110 -16.85 -1.23 14.46
C ARG A 110 -15.39 -0.81 14.40
N SER A 111 -14.49 -1.55 13.75
CA SER A 111 -13.05 -1.18 13.67
C SER A 111 -12.49 -1.45 12.29
N GLN A 112 -11.36 -0.82 11.98
CA GLN A 112 -10.63 -1.03 10.73
C GLN A 112 -10.25 -2.51 10.56
N LEU A 113 -9.74 -3.15 11.62
CA LEU A 113 -9.39 -4.56 11.61
C LEU A 113 -10.58 -5.46 11.32
N ALA A 114 -11.74 -5.22 11.95
CA ALA A 114 -12.95 -5.99 11.69
C ALA A 114 -13.43 -5.84 10.25
N ALA A 115 -13.38 -4.62 9.69
CA ALA A 115 -13.69 -4.35 8.30
C ALA A 115 -12.71 -5.07 7.35
N ALA A 116 -11.41 -5.04 7.65
CA ALA A 116 -10.38 -5.74 6.88
C ALA A 116 -10.60 -7.25 6.87
N VAL A 117 -10.83 -7.87 8.02
CA VAL A 117 -11.12 -9.30 8.11
C VAL A 117 -12.38 -9.69 7.34
N SER A 118 -13.43 -8.88 7.41
CA SER A 118 -14.67 -9.09 6.65
C SER A 118 -14.41 -9.01 5.15
N PHE A 119 -13.66 -8.00 4.71
CA PHE A 119 -13.27 -7.83 3.30
C PHE A 119 -12.46 -9.03 2.78
N LEU A 120 -11.43 -9.47 3.55
CA LEU A 120 -10.58 -10.58 3.18
C LEU A 120 -11.35 -11.91 3.07
N ARG A 121 -12.33 -12.13 3.95
CA ARG A 121 -13.23 -13.30 3.88
C ARG A 121 -14.13 -13.26 2.67
N ALA A 122 -14.70 -12.10 2.36
CA ALA A 122 -15.57 -11.90 1.20
C ALA A 122 -14.83 -12.05 -0.15
N HIS A 123 -13.53 -11.74 -0.18
CA HIS A 123 -12.71 -11.78 -1.39
C HIS A 123 -11.60 -12.84 -1.32
N ARG A 124 -11.88 -13.96 -0.62
CA ARG A 124 -10.92 -15.05 -0.42
C ARG A 124 -10.34 -15.54 -1.74
N GLY A 125 -9.01 -15.60 -1.82
CA GLY A 125 -8.28 -16.02 -3.01
C GLY A 125 -8.14 -14.94 -4.11
N HIS A 126 -8.73 -13.77 -3.92
CA HIS A 126 -8.69 -12.67 -4.88
C HIS A 126 -7.90 -11.45 -4.38
N VAL A 127 -7.39 -11.46 -3.15
CA VAL A 127 -6.56 -10.37 -2.61
C VAL A 127 -5.10 -10.68 -2.90
N ALA A 128 -4.46 -9.84 -3.70
CA ALA A 128 -3.06 -9.99 -4.10
C ALA A 128 -2.10 -9.32 -3.11
N LEU A 129 -2.52 -8.19 -2.53
CA LEU A 129 -1.69 -7.36 -1.67
C LEU A 129 -2.51 -6.78 -0.51
N ILE A 130 -1.90 -6.74 0.67
CA ILE A 130 -2.38 -6.04 1.85
C ILE A 130 -1.21 -5.19 2.33
N THR A 131 -1.38 -3.86 2.40
CA THR A 131 -0.41 -2.96 3.01
C THR A 131 -0.90 -2.52 4.39
N VAL A 132 0.05 -2.31 5.32
CA VAL A 132 -0.25 -1.89 6.70
C VAL A 132 0.73 -0.78 7.08
N ASP A 133 0.22 0.42 7.31
CA ASP A 133 0.93 1.58 7.84
C ASP A 133 0.25 2.02 9.15
N ILE A 134 0.73 1.51 10.27
CA ILE A 134 0.14 1.77 11.58
C ILE A 134 1.20 1.79 12.67
N GLY A 135 1.09 2.74 13.61
CA GLY A 135 1.97 2.84 14.77
C GLY A 135 2.55 4.25 15.01
N ALA A 136 2.61 5.12 13.99
CA ALA A 136 3.13 6.48 14.18
C ALA A 136 2.28 7.28 15.19
N ASN A 137 0.97 7.17 15.12
CA ASN A 137 0.06 7.89 16.02
C ASN A 137 0.07 7.35 17.47
N ASP A 138 0.62 6.17 17.70
CA ASP A 138 0.79 5.61 19.05
C ASP A 138 1.88 6.36 19.84
N ILE A 139 2.86 6.94 19.14
CA ILE A 139 4.02 7.63 19.74
C ILE A 139 3.82 9.16 19.82
N ASN A 140 3.10 9.73 18.87
CA ASN A 140 2.89 11.19 18.79
C ASN A 140 2.49 11.85 20.13
N PRO A 141 1.62 11.28 20.97
CA PRO A 141 1.27 11.86 22.26
C PRO A 141 2.43 11.97 23.25
N CYS A 142 3.49 11.17 23.07
CA CYS A 142 4.65 11.15 23.94
C CYS A 142 5.63 12.27 23.63
N VAL A 143 5.71 12.68 22.36
CA VAL A 143 6.74 13.63 21.89
C VAL A 143 6.24 15.06 21.71
N MET A 144 4.94 15.29 21.78
CA MET A 144 4.35 16.61 21.54
C MET A 144 3.44 17.05 22.69
N PRO A 145 3.65 18.24 23.33
CA PRO A 145 4.81 19.12 23.19
C PRO A 145 6.02 18.63 24.00
N PHE A 146 7.21 18.67 23.41
CA PHE A 146 8.45 18.26 24.07
C PHE A 146 8.85 19.25 25.17
N SER A 147 9.30 18.72 26.33
CA SER A 147 9.87 19.51 27.44
C SER A 147 11.01 18.74 28.10
N LEU A 148 12.18 19.36 28.18
CA LEU A 148 13.34 18.80 28.88
C LEU A 148 13.06 18.51 30.37
N ALA A 149 12.21 19.34 31.01
CA ALA A 149 11.83 19.14 32.43
C ALA A 149 11.03 17.81 32.63
N LYS A 150 10.46 17.26 31.56
CA LYS A 150 9.66 16.03 31.57
C LYS A 150 10.34 14.87 30.84
N LEU A 151 11.65 14.94 30.61
CA LEU A 151 12.37 13.95 29.83
C LEU A 151 12.14 12.51 30.32
N ALA A 152 12.14 12.27 31.62
CA ALA A 152 11.88 10.93 32.18
C ALA A 152 10.47 10.41 31.88
N GLU A 153 9.45 11.30 31.91
CA GLU A 153 8.07 10.97 31.56
C GLU A 153 7.96 10.66 30.06
N VAL A 154 8.63 11.46 29.21
CA VAL A 154 8.67 11.25 27.75
C VAL A 154 9.31 9.90 27.43
N VAL A 155 10.46 9.57 28.01
CA VAL A 155 11.14 8.28 27.80
C VAL A 155 10.26 7.11 28.25
N SER A 156 9.61 7.21 29.41
CA SER A 156 8.69 6.18 29.90
C SER A 156 7.48 6.01 28.99
N CYS A 157 6.91 7.12 28.52
CA CYS A 157 5.79 7.11 27.56
C CYS A 157 6.18 6.43 26.24
N ILE A 158 7.33 6.80 25.66
CA ILE A 158 7.84 6.21 24.40
C ILE A 158 8.06 4.71 24.57
N SER A 159 8.72 4.28 25.66
CA SER A 159 8.98 2.86 25.92
C SER A 159 7.68 2.06 26.00
N LYS A 160 6.69 2.59 26.73
CA LYS A 160 5.38 1.97 26.81
C LYS A 160 4.66 1.94 25.47
N SER A 161 4.71 3.00 24.70
CA SER A 161 4.12 3.05 23.36
C SER A 161 4.75 2.02 22.42
N PHE A 162 6.05 1.76 22.50
CA PHE A 162 6.71 0.72 21.73
C PHE A 162 6.19 -0.68 22.08
N GLU A 163 6.04 -0.98 23.38
CA GLU A 163 5.49 -2.23 23.85
C GLU A 163 4.02 -2.41 23.40
N ASP A 164 3.18 -1.41 23.64
CA ASP A 164 1.77 -1.44 23.29
C ASP A 164 1.58 -1.58 21.78
N THR A 165 2.32 -0.80 20.98
CA THR A 165 2.27 -0.88 19.50
C THR A 165 2.65 -2.27 19.00
N THR A 166 3.73 -2.85 19.55
CA THR A 166 4.20 -4.18 19.13
C THR A 166 3.18 -5.25 19.47
N ALA A 167 2.60 -5.21 20.68
CA ALA A 167 1.56 -6.14 21.12
C ALA A 167 0.28 -6.02 20.27
N ASN A 168 -0.14 -4.79 20.01
CA ASN A 168 -1.31 -4.53 19.16
C ASN A 168 -1.06 -4.95 17.70
N LEU A 169 0.11 -4.66 17.14
CA LEU A 169 0.49 -5.09 15.79
C LEU A 169 0.48 -6.62 15.68
N SER A 170 0.96 -7.33 16.71
CA SER A 170 0.86 -8.78 16.82
C SER A 170 -0.60 -9.24 16.73
N THR A 171 -1.51 -8.56 17.44
CA THR A 171 -2.96 -8.85 17.41
C THR A 171 -3.54 -8.63 16.00
N VAL A 172 -3.18 -7.52 15.35
CA VAL A 172 -3.61 -7.20 13.99
C VAL A 172 -3.15 -8.28 13.01
N LEU A 173 -1.87 -8.64 13.04
CA LEU A 173 -1.29 -9.63 12.13
C LEU A 173 -1.82 -11.05 12.39
N THR A 174 -2.07 -11.40 13.66
CA THR A 174 -2.74 -12.67 14.04
C THR A 174 -4.13 -12.78 13.42
N ALA A 175 -4.89 -11.68 13.38
CA ALA A 175 -6.21 -11.67 12.78
C ALA A 175 -6.19 -11.68 11.25
N LEU A 176 -5.23 -10.99 10.63
CA LEU A 176 -5.13 -10.87 9.17
C LEU A 176 -4.56 -12.12 8.50
N ARG A 177 -3.51 -12.73 9.07
CA ARG A 177 -2.75 -13.82 8.42
C ARG A 177 -3.62 -15.01 7.98
N PRO A 178 -4.53 -15.58 8.82
CA PRO A 178 -5.34 -16.72 8.45
C PRO A 178 -6.35 -16.44 7.32
N VAL A 179 -6.78 -15.19 7.16
CA VAL A 179 -7.78 -14.78 6.17
C VAL A 179 -7.18 -14.16 4.91
N ALA A 180 -5.90 -13.79 4.94
CA ALA A 180 -5.18 -13.22 3.80
C ALA A 180 -5.01 -14.24 2.65
N GLY A 181 -5.06 -15.55 2.91
CA GLY A 181 -4.84 -16.58 1.89
C GLY A 181 -3.46 -16.45 1.25
N HIS A 182 -3.42 -16.29 -0.08
CA HIS A 182 -2.19 -16.04 -0.84
C HIS A 182 -1.80 -14.54 -0.91
N GLY A 183 -2.62 -13.66 -0.35
CA GLY A 183 -2.35 -12.23 -0.30
C GLY A 183 -1.07 -11.92 0.47
N ARG A 184 -0.19 -11.14 -0.14
CA ARG A 184 1.05 -10.70 0.50
C ARG A 184 0.74 -9.59 1.48
N ILE A 185 1.18 -9.75 2.73
CA ILE A 185 1.12 -8.68 3.74
C ILE A 185 2.47 -7.95 3.73
N ILE A 186 2.43 -6.65 3.56
CA ILE A 186 3.60 -5.76 3.62
C ILE A 186 3.27 -4.64 4.59
N GLY A 187 3.96 -4.61 5.72
CA GLY A 187 3.93 -3.47 6.62
C GLY A 187 4.96 -2.43 6.23
N MET A 188 4.96 -1.27 6.87
CA MET A 188 6.04 -0.31 6.71
C MET A 188 6.63 0.11 8.05
N ASN A 189 7.88 0.57 8.01
CA ASN A 189 8.51 1.37 9.02
C ASN A 189 8.46 2.85 8.61
N TYR A 190 8.86 3.78 9.48
CA TYR A 190 8.56 5.20 9.34
C TYR A 190 9.81 6.06 9.14
N TYR A 191 9.68 7.12 8.34
CA TYR A 191 10.60 8.27 8.35
C TYR A 191 10.42 9.07 9.63
N LEU A 192 11.32 10.02 9.89
CA LEU A 192 11.37 10.81 11.14
C LEU A 192 11.25 12.31 10.84
N PRO A 193 10.06 12.92 10.95
CA PRO A 193 9.86 14.34 10.67
C PRO A 193 10.69 15.26 11.55
N GLU A 194 10.96 14.86 12.80
CA GLU A 194 11.70 15.60 13.82
C GLU A 194 13.16 15.88 13.43
N LEU A 195 13.69 15.22 12.40
CA LEU A 195 14.99 15.58 11.82
C LEU A 195 15.04 17.04 11.32
N SER A 196 13.89 17.67 11.05
CA SER A 196 13.81 19.07 10.67
C SER A 196 14.34 20.02 11.73
N GLU A 197 14.31 19.63 13.02
CA GLU A 197 14.83 20.39 14.15
C GLU A 197 16.35 20.64 14.05
N TRP A 198 17.07 19.82 13.26
CA TRP A 198 18.47 20.08 12.89
C TRP A 198 18.73 21.53 12.48
N ARG A 199 17.76 22.18 11.87
CA ARG A 199 17.86 23.55 11.36
C ARG A 199 17.88 24.62 12.45
N ASP A 200 17.56 24.24 13.68
CA ASP A 200 17.53 25.16 14.84
C ASP A 200 18.88 25.25 15.58
N GLY A 201 19.97 24.92 14.86
CA GLY A 201 21.34 25.03 15.33
C GLY A 201 21.74 23.92 16.28
N PHE A 202 22.76 24.17 17.11
CA PHE A 202 23.43 23.13 17.90
C PHE A 202 22.48 22.25 18.74
N PHE A 203 21.48 22.84 19.40
CA PHE A 203 20.53 22.05 20.20
C PHE A 203 19.59 21.23 19.34
N GLY A 204 19.16 21.77 18.19
CA GLY A 204 18.35 21.04 17.21
C GLY A 204 19.14 19.86 16.58
N GLU A 205 20.42 20.05 16.29
CA GLU A 205 21.29 18.98 15.81
C GLU A 205 21.44 17.85 16.83
N MET A 206 21.64 18.20 18.09
CA MET A 206 21.74 17.23 19.17
C MET A 206 20.42 16.47 19.37
N PHE A 207 19.30 17.19 19.34
CA PHE A 207 17.96 16.59 19.45
C PHE A 207 17.69 15.64 18.27
N ALA A 208 17.93 16.07 17.03
CA ALA A 208 17.71 15.24 15.84
C ALA A 208 18.48 13.91 15.88
N ARG A 209 19.73 13.93 16.36
CA ARG A 209 20.52 12.70 16.57
C ARG A 209 19.98 11.81 17.67
N LEU A 210 19.51 12.39 18.76
CA LEU A 210 18.94 11.63 19.87
C LEU A 210 17.66 10.90 19.45
N VAL A 211 16.74 11.60 18.81
CA VAL A 211 15.45 11.01 18.40
C VAL A 211 15.60 10.03 17.22
N GLU A 212 16.63 10.19 16.41
CA GLU A 212 16.93 9.23 15.34
C GLU A 212 17.27 7.83 15.90
N GLY A 213 18.06 7.77 16.99
CA GLY A 213 18.38 6.49 17.63
C GLY A 213 17.15 5.76 18.16
N GLU A 214 16.21 6.50 18.78
CA GLU A 214 14.95 5.91 19.23
C GLU A 214 14.03 5.51 18.06
N ALA A 215 14.00 6.31 17.00
CA ALA A 215 13.26 5.99 15.79
C ALA A 215 13.81 4.72 15.11
N ALA A 216 15.13 4.56 15.04
CA ALA A 216 15.76 3.35 14.50
C ALA A 216 15.33 2.11 15.30
N ARG A 217 15.40 2.19 16.64
CA ARG A 217 14.95 1.11 17.54
C ARG A 217 13.48 0.76 17.33
N TYR A 218 12.60 1.76 17.24
CA TYR A 218 11.18 1.54 16.99
C TYR A 218 10.94 0.82 15.65
N ASN A 219 11.58 1.28 14.59
CA ASN A 219 11.46 0.73 13.26
C ASN A 219 11.99 -0.72 13.16
N ASP A 220 13.03 -1.05 13.95
CA ASP A 220 13.52 -2.42 14.10
C ASP A 220 12.48 -3.33 14.79
N LEU A 221 11.79 -2.83 15.83
CA LEU A 221 10.72 -3.54 16.50
C LEU A 221 9.56 -3.84 15.56
N LEU A 222 9.09 -2.84 14.79
CA LEU A 222 8.04 -3.01 13.79
C LEU A 222 8.46 -4.05 12.73
N THR A 223 9.68 -3.95 12.23
CA THR A 223 10.23 -4.88 11.21
C THR A 223 10.31 -6.30 11.75
N ALA A 224 10.75 -6.47 13.00
CA ALA A 224 10.81 -7.76 13.65
C ALA A 224 9.41 -8.36 13.82
N GLU A 225 8.43 -7.53 14.20
CA GLU A 225 7.06 -7.99 14.38
C GLU A 225 6.43 -8.45 13.05
N TYR A 226 6.53 -7.66 11.97
CA TYR A 226 6.07 -8.08 10.65
C TYR A 226 6.68 -9.43 10.23
N ARG A 227 7.98 -9.62 10.46
CA ARG A 227 8.70 -10.85 10.10
C ARG A 227 8.18 -12.08 10.85
N LYS A 228 7.79 -11.98 12.12
CA LYS A 228 7.22 -13.08 12.91
C LYS A 228 5.98 -13.68 12.25
N PHE A 229 5.20 -12.87 11.54
CA PHE A 229 3.99 -13.29 10.84
C PHE A 229 4.19 -13.55 9.33
N GLY A 230 5.44 -13.67 8.88
CA GLY A 230 5.75 -13.86 7.46
C GLY A 230 5.33 -12.68 6.57
N ALA A 231 5.13 -11.52 7.16
CA ALA A 231 4.94 -10.26 6.45
C ALA A 231 6.30 -9.62 6.13
N ARG A 232 6.35 -8.78 5.11
CA ARG A 232 7.53 -8.02 4.72
C ARG A 232 7.42 -6.59 5.22
N THR A 233 8.55 -5.88 5.21
CA THR A 233 8.59 -4.47 5.57
C THR A 233 9.01 -3.62 4.36
N ALA A 234 8.17 -2.64 4.01
CA ALA A 234 8.57 -1.53 3.17
C ALA A 234 9.49 -0.62 4.00
N ASN A 235 10.78 -0.61 3.68
CA ASN A 235 11.78 0.14 4.45
C ASN A 235 11.73 1.63 4.09
N VAL A 236 10.74 2.33 4.64
CA VAL A 236 10.55 3.78 4.46
C VAL A 236 11.60 4.56 5.22
N PHE A 237 12.01 4.10 6.42
CA PHE A 237 13.12 4.66 7.18
C PHE A 237 14.40 4.77 6.34
N GLY A 238 14.78 3.68 5.67
CA GLY A 238 15.92 3.66 4.77
C GLY A 238 15.71 4.47 3.50
N ALA A 239 14.49 4.45 2.93
CA ALA A 239 14.17 5.20 1.72
C ALA A 239 14.24 6.72 1.91
N PHE A 240 13.98 7.21 3.12
CA PHE A 240 14.15 8.61 3.53
C PHE A 240 15.57 8.93 4.02
N HIS A 241 16.50 7.98 3.93
CA HIS A 241 17.88 8.16 4.41
C HIS A 241 17.99 8.55 5.88
N THR A 242 17.07 8.15 6.73
CA THR A 242 16.83 8.71 8.07
C THR A 242 18.08 8.71 8.97
N SER A 243 18.98 7.75 8.83
CA SER A 243 20.25 7.70 9.60
C SER A 243 21.45 8.38 8.90
N ASP A 244 21.25 8.99 7.72
CA ASP A 244 22.37 9.55 6.95
C ASP A 244 22.64 11.02 7.29
N PHE A 245 23.38 11.25 8.38
CA PHE A 245 23.89 12.55 8.77
C PHE A 245 25.25 12.90 8.11
N GLY A 246 25.86 11.94 7.39
CA GLY A 246 27.24 12.07 6.91
C GLY A 246 27.37 12.67 5.52
N ASN A 247 26.30 12.64 4.72
CA ASN A 247 26.31 13.11 3.34
C ASN A 247 25.45 14.37 3.21
N ASP A 248 26.06 15.48 2.83
CA ASP A 248 25.34 16.72 2.68
C ASP A 248 24.71 16.88 1.29
N VAL A 249 23.52 17.46 1.26
CA VAL A 249 22.77 17.81 0.06
C VAL A 249 22.44 19.30 0.10
N THR A 250 22.58 19.99 -1.04
CA THR A 250 22.17 21.39 -1.17
C THR A 250 20.75 21.47 -1.76
N LEU A 251 19.83 22.01 -0.99
CA LEU A 251 18.50 22.32 -1.45
C LEU A 251 18.35 23.82 -1.72
N PRO A 252 17.74 24.26 -2.84
CA PRO A 252 17.63 25.68 -3.16
C PRO A 252 16.98 26.54 -2.10
N GLU A 253 15.96 26.00 -1.40
CA GLU A 253 15.20 26.71 -0.38
C GLU A 253 15.85 26.68 1.00
N TYR A 254 16.72 25.69 1.30
CA TYR A 254 17.18 25.39 2.66
C TYR A 254 18.70 25.38 2.81
N GLY A 255 19.46 25.57 1.71
CA GLY A 255 20.92 25.52 1.74
C GLY A 255 21.48 24.08 1.87
N ARG A 256 22.67 23.98 2.48
CA ARG A 256 23.37 22.71 2.68
C ARG A 256 22.88 22.04 3.97
N LEU A 257 22.39 20.82 3.86
CA LEU A 257 21.81 20.04 4.95
C LEU A 257 22.33 18.60 4.87
N PRO A 258 22.44 17.87 5.99
CA PRO A 258 22.60 16.41 5.97
C PRO A 258 21.48 15.76 5.15
N ARG A 259 21.80 14.65 4.51
CA ARG A 259 20.91 13.98 3.55
C ARG A 259 19.57 13.60 4.15
N ASN A 260 19.55 13.12 5.38
CA ASN A 260 18.32 12.78 6.10
C ASN A 260 17.43 14.02 6.35
N VAL A 261 18.01 15.14 6.78
CA VAL A 261 17.29 16.41 6.98
C VAL A 261 16.78 16.94 5.64
N ALA A 262 17.62 16.92 4.62
CA ALA A 262 17.24 17.32 3.27
C ALA A 262 16.07 16.48 2.73
N ALA A 263 16.06 15.17 2.97
CA ALA A 263 14.96 14.29 2.57
C ALA A 263 13.64 14.68 3.25
N ILE A 264 13.66 14.98 4.55
CA ILE A 264 12.46 15.46 5.26
C ILE A 264 11.97 16.78 4.67
N CYS A 265 12.86 17.77 4.46
CA CYS A 265 12.46 19.06 3.88
C CYS A 265 11.95 18.96 2.44
N GLN A 266 12.47 18.02 1.67
CA GLN A 266 12.09 17.81 0.27
C GLN A 266 10.78 17.00 0.12
N TRP A 267 10.57 16.00 0.97
CA TRP A 267 9.52 14.99 0.78
C TRP A 267 8.36 15.07 1.76
N THR A 268 8.42 16.04 2.70
CA THR A 268 7.32 16.31 3.63
C THR A 268 6.94 17.79 3.61
N TRP A 269 5.90 18.11 4.36
CA TRP A 269 5.51 19.50 4.64
C TRP A 269 6.19 20.06 5.89
N GLN A 270 7.09 19.29 6.53
CA GLN A 270 7.64 19.62 7.83
C GLN A 270 8.50 20.91 7.82
N CYS A 271 9.28 21.13 6.77
CA CYS A 271 10.13 22.32 6.64
C CYS A 271 9.43 23.54 6.00
N LYS A 272 8.17 23.40 5.60
CA LYS A 272 7.44 24.51 4.95
C LYS A 272 6.93 25.51 5.96
N SER A 273 6.83 26.76 5.54
CA SER A 273 6.26 27.82 6.34
C SER A 273 4.74 27.73 6.44
N PRO A 274 4.13 28.34 7.49
CA PRO A 274 2.68 28.49 7.57
C PRO A 274 2.09 29.12 6.32
N PRO A 275 0.85 28.77 5.95
CA PRO A 275 -0.09 27.91 6.67
C PRO A 275 0.12 26.41 6.47
N ARG A 276 0.90 25.96 5.46
CA ARG A 276 1.03 24.53 5.13
C ARG A 276 2.00 23.76 6.00
N GLY A 277 2.93 24.41 6.63
CA GLY A 277 3.91 23.80 7.54
C GLY A 277 4.06 24.59 8.84
N PRO A 278 4.77 24.00 9.81
CA PRO A 278 5.29 22.63 9.79
C PRO A 278 4.17 21.58 9.84
N ASN A 279 4.31 20.51 9.03
CA ASN A 279 3.35 19.39 9.01
C ASN A 279 4.10 18.10 8.67
N GLN A 280 3.95 17.09 9.50
CA GLN A 280 4.70 15.83 9.42
C GLN A 280 4.36 14.95 8.21
N HIS A 281 3.23 15.19 7.54
CA HIS A 281 2.82 14.35 6.42
C HIS A 281 3.75 14.52 5.21
N ALA A 282 3.90 13.42 4.48
CA ALA A 282 4.60 13.43 3.20
C ALA A 282 3.85 14.33 2.19
N ASN A 283 4.59 14.98 1.31
CA ASN A 283 4.03 15.58 0.11
C ASN A 283 3.93 14.53 -1.02
N GLN A 284 3.42 14.91 -2.18
CA GLN A 284 3.25 13.99 -3.32
C GLN A 284 4.54 13.23 -3.66
N ALA A 285 5.70 13.89 -3.62
CA ALA A 285 6.99 13.26 -3.90
C ALA A 285 7.39 12.26 -2.80
N GLY A 286 7.16 12.61 -1.52
CA GLY A 286 7.40 11.72 -0.38
C GLY A 286 6.48 10.50 -0.41
N TYR A 287 5.21 10.68 -0.76
CA TYR A 287 4.31 9.54 -0.97
C TYR A 287 4.76 8.63 -2.12
N ALA A 288 5.40 9.18 -3.17
CA ALA A 288 5.99 8.37 -4.22
C ALA A 288 7.20 7.54 -3.71
N VAL A 289 8.00 8.10 -2.81
CA VAL A 289 9.10 7.36 -2.14
C VAL A 289 8.53 6.20 -1.31
N ILE A 290 7.49 6.45 -0.52
CA ILE A 290 6.82 5.41 0.28
C ILE A 290 6.23 4.32 -0.64
N ALA A 291 5.51 4.69 -1.70
CA ALA A 291 4.94 3.74 -2.66
C ALA A 291 6.02 2.85 -3.31
N ARG A 292 7.18 3.41 -3.63
CA ARG A 292 8.32 2.65 -4.17
C ARG A 292 8.90 1.69 -3.15
N ALA A 293 8.99 2.07 -1.87
CA ALA A 293 9.44 1.17 -0.80
C ALA A 293 8.53 -0.06 -0.69
N PHE A 294 7.21 0.11 -0.76
CA PHE A 294 6.26 -1.00 -0.82
C PHE A 294 6.42 -1.86 -2.09
N LEU A 295 6.63 -1.23 -3.25
CA LEU A 295 6.84 -1.95 -4.51
C LEU A 295 8.08 -2.84 -4.44
N LEU A 296 9.20 -2.31 -3.92
CA LEU A 296 10.46 -3.05 -3.75
C LEU A 296 10.31 -4.20 -2.75
N ALA A 297 9.64 -3.99 -1.62
CA ALA A 297 9.33 -5.03 -0.66
C ALA A 297 8.47 -6.14 -1.29
N GLY A 298 7.57 -5.79 -2.21
CA GLY A 298 6.78 -6.74 -2.99
C GLY A 298 7.61 -7.56 -4.00
N ALA A 299 8.58 -6.94 -4.66
CA ALA A 299 9.40 -7.55 -5.72
C ALA A 299 10.46 -8.54 -5.20
N ALA A 300 10.97 -8.35 -3.99
CA ALA A 300 12.06 -9.16 -3.41
C ALA A 300 11.78 -10.67 -3.31
N ALA A 301 10.57 -11.15 -3.65
CA ALA A 301 10.21 -12.58 -3.64
C ALA A 301 10.52 -13.35 -4.91
N THR A 302 10.83 -12.66 -6.01
CA THR A 302 11.09 -13.33 -7.29
C THR A 302 12.57 -13.72 -7.46
N ALA A 303 13.42 -13.36 -6.51
CA ALA A 303 14.88 -13.54 -6.58
C ALA A 303 15.43 -14.64 -5.65
N VAL A 304 14.62 -15.64 -5.24
CA VAL A 304 15.18 -16.85 -4.61
C VAL A 304 15.63 -17.78 -5.72
N PRO A 305 16.96 -18.02 -5.91
CA PRO A 305 17.40 -19.05 -6.82
C PRO A 305 16.94 -20.40 -6.25
N VAL A 306 16.26 -21.16 -7.09
CA VAL A 306 16.08 -22.59 -6.87
C VAL A 306 17.47 -23.21 -6.98
N GLY A 307 18.06 -23.52 -5.81
CA GLY A 307 19.26 -24.33 -5.70
C GLY A 307 18.88 -25.80 -5.58
#